data_08b843af1bea92c345eded7c6fa9e2b8
#
_entry.id   08b843af1bea92c345eded7c6fa9e2b8
#
_cell.length_a   1.000
_cell.length_b   1.000
_cell.length_c   1.000
_cell.angle_alpha   90.00
_cell.angle_beta   90.00
_cell.angle_gamma   90.00
#
_symmetry.space_group_name_H-M   'P 1'
#
loop_
_entity.id
_entity.type
_entity.pdbx_description
1 polymer ?
#
loop_
_entity_poly.entity_id
_entity_poly.type
_entity_poly.pdbx_seq_one_letter_code
_entity_poly.pdbx_strand_id
1 'polypeptide(L)'
;MKDLYVRQAERIREYARCGHFLQGVTAESLIKDLRPFLEDYMRARFPGRFAPLVMLDEMARQVETTGSTDPMYGRVSDLRAINEYSRDNMHGGGSMPNPAALRSQCKKVTSIIGAY
;
A
#
# COMPACT_ATOMS: atom_id res chain seq x y z
N MET A 1 -5.67 15.69 -17.12
CA MET A 1 -4.67 14.64 -16.93
C MET A 1 -4.86 13.97 -15.59
N LYS A 2 -4.97 12.66 -15.57
CA LYS A 2 -5.10 11.95 -14.30
C LYS A 2 -3.79 11.99 -13.54
N ASP A 3 -3.90 12.30 -12.28
CA ASP A 3 -2.81 12.23 -11.32
C ASP A 3 -2.27 10.79 -11.25
N LEU A 4 -0.97 10.66 -11.01
CA LEU A 4 -0.32 9.37 -10.81
C LEU A 4 -0.98 8.60 -9.66
N TYR A 5 -1.36 9.29 -8.60
CA TYR A 5 -2.05 8.71 -7.46
C TYR A 5 -3.35 8.00 -7.89
N VAL A 6 -4.16 8.66 -8.72
CA VAL A 6 -5.42 8.08 -9.20
C VAL A 6 -5.16 6.84 -10.04
N ARG A 7 -4.13 6.86 -10.89
CA ARG A 7 -3.76 5.71 -11.72
C ARG A 7 -3.30 4.54 -10.87
N GLN A 8 -2.50 4.80 -9.86
CA GLN A 8 -2.05 3.74 -8.93
C GLN A 8 -3.24 3.13 -8.20
N ALA A 9 -4.17 3.97 -7.73
CA ALA A 9 -5.38 3.48 -7.07
C ALA A 9 -6.19 2.57 -7.98
N GLU A 10 -6.37 2.95 -9.24
CA GLU A 10 -7.12 2.16 -10.21
C GLU A 10 -6.48 0.79 -10.43
N ARG A 11 -5.16 0.75 -10.59
CA ARG A 11 -4.42 -0.50 -10.80
C ARG A 11 -4.57 -1.45 -9.61
N ILE A 12 -4.40 -0.92 -8.42
CA ILE A 12 -4.48 -1.70 -7.18
C ILE A 12 -5.90 -2.22 -6.98
N ARG A 13 -6.90 -1.37 -7.15
CA ARG A 13 -8.31 -1.75 -6.99
C ARG A 13 -8.73 -2.81 -7.98
N GLU A 14 -8.32 -2.69 -9.24
CA GLU A 14 -8.68 -3.66 -10.27
C GLU A 14 -8.12 -5.04 -9.93
N TYR A 15 -6.86 -5.11 -9.55
CA TYR A 15 -6.25 -6.38 -9.20
C TYR A 15 -6.86 -6.97 -7.92
N ALA A 16 -7.16 -6.15 -6.94
CA ALA A 16 -7.84 -6.59 -5.72
C ALA A 16 -9.21 -7.16 -6.03
N ARG A 17 -9.95 -6.53 -6.94
CA ARG A 17 -11.32 -6.90 -7.28
C ARG A 17 -11.40 -8.20 -8.06
N CYS A 18 -10.60 -8.38 -9.09
CA CYS A 18 -10.77 -9.49 -10.02
C CYS A 18 -9.50 -10.27 -10.34
N GLY A 19 -8.35 -9.87 -9.80
CA GLY A 19 -7.09 -10.56 -10.07
C GLY A 19 -6.55 -10.37 -11.48
N HIS A 20 -7.02 -9.34 -12.19
CA HIS A 20 -6.55 -9.01 -13.52
C HIS A 20 -5.81 -7.68 -13.52
N PHE A 21 -4.74 -7.60 -14.33
CA PHE A 21 -4.01 -6.37 -14.49
C PHE A 21 -4.68 -5.48 -15.54
N LEU A 22 -4.70 -4.18 -15.29
CA LEU A 22 -5.05 -3.21 -16.33
C LEU A 22 -3.98 -3.26 -17.43
N GLN A 23 -4.35 -2.81 -18.63
CA GLN A 23 -3.45 -2.83 -19.77
C GLN A 23 -2.12 -2.13 -19.46
N GLY A 24 -1.02 -2.81 -19.77
CA GLY A 24 0.32 -2.27 -19.53
C GLY A 24 0.85 -2.44 -18.12
N VAL A 25 0.05 -3.02 -17.21
CA VAL A 25 0.46 -3.22 -15.81
C VAL A 25 1.00 -4.65 -15.64
N THR A 26 2.14 -4.76 -14.96
CA THR A 26 2.74 -6.06 -14.62
C THR A 26 2.68 -6.27 -13.12
N ALA A 27 2.87 -7.52 -12.68
CA ALA A 27 2.95 -7.83 -11.25
C ALA A 27 4.07 -7.02 -10.59
N GLU A 28 5.22 -6.93 -11.23
CA GLU A 28 6.37 -6.18 -10.72
C GLU A 28 6.05 -4.69 -10.54
N SER A 29 5.41 -4.06 -11.54
CA SER A 29 5.04 -2.66 -11.45
C SER A 29 4.02 -2.41 -10.35
N LEU A 30 3.08 -3.34 -10.17
CA LEU A 30 2.06 -3.22 -9.14
C LEU A 30 2.68 -3.32 -7.73
N ILE A 31 3.60 -4.25 -7.53
CA ILE A 31 4.32 -4.38 -6.26
C ILE A 31 5.06 -3.09 -5.92
N LYS A 32 5.72 -2.50 -6.90
CA LYS A 32 6.45 -1.24 -6.71
C LYS A 32 5.53 -0.06 -6.35
N ASP A 33 4.26 -0.12 -6.74
CA ASP A 33 3.29 0.93 -6.46
C ASP A 33 2.72 0.85 -5.04
N LEU A 34 2.66 -0.33 -4.44
CA LEU A 34 1.91 -0.55 -3.19
C LEU A 34 2.35 0.38 -2.05
N ARG A 35 3.63 0.34 -1.70
CA ARG A 35 4.13 1.12 -0.56
C ARG A 35 4.11 2.62 -0.84
N PRO A 36 4.65 3.12 -1.97
CA PRO A 36 4.61 4.54 -2.23
C PRO A 36 3.20 5.10 -2.31
N PHE A 37 2.27 4.35 -2.90
CA PHE A 37 0.87 4.76 -2.97
C PHE A 37 0.29 4.94 -1.57
N LEU A 38 0.49 3.96 -0.69
CA LEU A 38 -0.06 4.02 0.65
C LEU A 38 0.60 5.11 1.49
N GLU A 39 1.90 5.33 1.33
CA GLU A 39 2.60 6.44 1.99
C GLU A 39 2.01 7.79 1.57
N ASP A 40 1.79 7.98 0.27
CA ASP A 40 1.19 9.21 -0.24
C ASP A 40 -0.25 9.38 0.26
N TYR A 41 -1.01 8.29 0.29
CA TYR A 41 -2.36 8.32 0.83
C TYR A 41 -2.38 8.77 2.29
N MET A 42 -1.47 8.23 3.11
CA MET A 42 -1.42 8.59 4.53
C MET A 42 -1.02 10.03 4.75
N ARG A 43 -0.08 10.56 3.95
CA ARG A 43 0.30 11.97 4.02
C ARG A 43 -0.86 12.87 3.62
N ALA A 44 -1.61 12.51 2.60
CA ALA A 44 -2.75 13.29 2.13
C ALA A 44 -3.93 13.23 3.10
N ARG A 45 -4.19 12.06 3.67
CA ARG A 45 -5.33 11.86 4.56
C ARG A 45 -5.10 12.46 5.96
N PHE A 46 -3.86 12.48 6.40
CA PHE A 46 -3.49 13.01 7.71
C PHE A 46 -2.42 14.09 7.53
N PRO A 47 -2.80 15.25 6.97
CA PRO A 47 -1.83 16.29 6.62
C PRO A 47 -1.11 16.82 7.86
N GLY A 48 0.19 17.01 7.73
CA GLY A 48 1.04 17.54 8.80
C GLY A 48 1.44 16.52 9.85
N ARG A 49 0.90 15.30 9.81
CA ARG A 49 1.20 14.30 10.82
C ARG A 49 2.52 13.59 10.60
N PHE A 50 2.83 13.26 9.34
CA PHE A 50 4.06 12.55 9.00
C PHE A 50 5.04 13.48 8.28
N ALA A 51 6.31 13.40 8.66
CA ALA A 51 7.34 14.17 7.97
C ALA A 51 7.47 13.68 6.51
N PRO A 52 7.90 14.54 5.58
CA PRO A 52 7.90 14.19 4.15
C PRO A 52 8.70 12.97 3.77
N LEU A 53 9.75 12.63 4.51
CA LEU A 53 10.63 11.50 4.20
C LEU A 53 10.34 10.25 5.03
N VAL A 54 9.31 10.28 5.87
CA VAL A 54 8.94 9.13 6.69
C VAL A 54 8.34 8.05 5.79
N MET A 55 8.82 6.83 5.95
CA MET A 55 8.38 5.68 5.18
C MET A 55 7.32 4.89 5.94
N LEU A 56 6.72 3.91 5.27
CA LEU A 56 5.55 3.19 5.79
C LEU A 56 5.82 2.48 7.12
N ASP A 57 6.99 1.87 7.28
CA ASP A 57 7.35 1.18 8.54
C ASP A 57 7.37 2.15 9.72
N GLU A 58 7.91 3.35 9.52
CA GLU A 58 7.92 4.39 10.56
C GLU A 58 6.52 4.94 10.82
N MET A 59 5.71 5.09 9.76
CA MET A 59 4.31 5.50 9.92
C MET A 59 3.55 4.50 10.79
N ALA A 60 3.73 3.20 10.54
CA ALA A 60 3.11 2.15 11.34
C ALA A 60 3.56 2.22 12.81
N ARG A 61 4.85 2.46 13.04
CA ARG A 61 5.39 2.60 14.39
C ARG A 61 4.79 3.80 15.11
N GLN A 62 4.64 4.93 14.42
CA GLN A 62 4.03 6.13 15.01
C GLN A 62 2.57 5.91 15.37
N VAL A 63 1.82 5.21 14.51
CA VAL A 63 0.42 4.86 14.79
C VAL A 63 0.35 3.96 16.04
N GLU A 64 1.20 2.96 16.11
CA GLU A 64 1.25 2.04 17.25
C GLU A 64 1.61 2.78 18.55
N THR A 65 2.56 3.70 18.48
CA THR A 65 2.99 4.51 19.62
C THR A 65 1.87 5.43 20.14
N THR A 66 1.07 5.99 19.23
CA THR A 66 -0.09 6.81 19.60
C THR A 66 -1.13 5.97 20.34
N GLY A 67 -1.27 4.70 19.95
CA GLY A 67 -2.16 3.77 20.62
C GLY A 67 -3.58 3.78 20.08
N SER A 68 -4.50 3.20 20.87
CA SER A 68 -5.86 2.92 20.42
C SER A 68 -6.70 4.16 20.10
N THR A 69 -6.24 5.34 20.46
CA THR A 69 -6.92 6.59 20.08
C THR A 69 -6.65 7.02 18.64
N ASP A 70 -5.66 6.39 18.01
CA ASP A 70 -5.32 6.67 16.62
C ASP A 70 -6.33 6.01 15.68
N PRO A 71 -6.91 6.75 14.72
CA PRO A 71 -7.88 6.14 13.79
C PRO A 71 -7.28 5.00 12.96
N MET A 72 -5.96 4.97 12.78
CA MET A 72 -5.28 3.91 12.03
C MET A 72 -4.80 2.75 12.91
N TYR A 73 -5.04 2.79 14.22
CA TYR A 73 -4.50 1.78 15.15
C TYR A 73 -4.86 0.35 14.75
N GLY A 74 -6.09 0.13 14.34
CA GLY A 74 -6.56 -1.19 13.92
C GLY A 74 -5.97 -1.67 12.58
N ARG A 75 -5.20 -0.83 11.90
CA ARG A 75 -4.58 -1.15 10.61
C ARG A 75 -3.07 -1.33 10.68
N VAL A 76 -2.46 -1.24 11.87
CA VAL A 76 -1.00 -1.36 12.01
C VAL A 76 -0.49 -2.66 11.42
N SER A 77 -1.18 -3.76 11.69
CA SER A 77 -0.83 -5.07 11.17
C SER A 77 -0.82 -5.09 9.64
N ASP A 78 -1.82 -4.48 9.00
CA ASP A 78 -1.89 -4.38 7.54
C ASP A 78 -0.79 -3.49 6.98
N LEU A 79 -0.50 -2.35 7.63
CA LEU A 79 0.58 -1.45 7.21
C LEU A 79 1.92 -2.18 7.22
N ARG A 80 2.18 -2.94 8.27
CA ARG A 80 3.42 -3.72 8.38
C ARG A 80 3.49 -4.83 7.34
N ALA A 81 2.38 -5.53 7.11
CA ALA A 81 2.33 -6.60 6.12
C ALA A 81 2.61 -6.07 4.71
N ILE A 82 2.04 -4.93 4.36
CA ILE A 82 2.26 -4.29 3.06
C ILE A 82 3.72 -3.87 2.92
N ASN A 83 4.28 -3.27 3.97
CA ASN A 83 5.67 -2.84 3.95
C ASN A 83 6.63 -4.02 3.78
N GLU A 84 6.44 -5.09 4.53
CA GLU A 84 7.27 -6.29 4.46
C GLU A 84 7.16 -6.95 3.09
N TYR A 85 5.95 -7.06 2.55
CA TYR A 85 5.74 -7.65 1.24
C TYR A 85 6.45 -6.85 0.15
N SER A 86 6.33 -5.51 0.19
CA SER A 86 7.02 -4.64 -0.77
C SER A 86 8.52 -4.78 -0.67
N ARG A 87 9.06 -4.76 0.56
CA ARG A 87 10.49 -4.90 0.78
C ARG A 87 11.02 -6.23 0.24
N ASP A 88 10.32 -7.33 0.54
CA ASP A 88 10.78 -8.67 0.19
C ASP A 88 10.66 -8.96 -1.31
N ASN A 89 9.78 -8.26 -2.02
CA ASN A 89 9.50 -8.52 -3.43
C ASN A 89 10.02 -7.45 -4.39
N MET A 90 10.62 -6.37 -3.89
CA MET A 90 11.14 -5.30 -4.74
C MET A 90 12.53 -5.59 -5.33
N HIS A 91 13.24 -6.56 -4.79
CA HIS A 91 14.63 -6.79 -5.16
C HIS A 91 14.84 -7.86 -6.24
N GLY A 92 13.79 -8.23 -6.93
CA GLY A 92 13.92 -9.05 -8.12
C GLY A 92 14.58 -10.41 -7.88
N GLY A 93 14.12 -11.12 -6.88
CA GLY A 93 14.73 -12.41 -6.50
C GLY A 93 14.52 -13.56 -7.46
N GLY A 94 14.16 -13.31 -8.71
CA GLY A 94 14.08 -14.33 -9.74
C GLY A 94 12.86 -15.23 -9.69
N SER A 95 12.05 -15.20 -8.63
CA SER A 95 10.82 -15.97 -8.59
C SER A 95 9.62 -15.08 -8.94
N MET A 96 8.67 -15.66 -9.66
CA MET A 96 7.42 -14.99 -9.99
C MET A 96 6.64 -14.70 -8.71
N PRO A 97 6.09 -13.49 -8.54
CA PRO A 97 5.26 -13.20 -7.39
C PRO A 97 4.04 -14.13 -7.37
N ASN A 98 3.67 -14.60 -6.19
CA ASN A 98 2.47 -15.40 -6.03
C ASN A 98 1.24 -14.50 -6.26
N PRO A 99 0.38 -14.82 -7.25
CA PRO A 99 -0.78 -13.97 -7.55
C PRO A 99 -1.74 -13.82 -6.37
N ALA A 100 -1.96 -14.89 -5.61
CA ALA A 100 -2.86 -14.84 -4.45
C ALA A 100 -2.30 -13.94 -3.36
N ALA A 101 -1.00 -13.99 -3.11
CA ALA A 101 -0.33 -13.12 -2.14
C ALA A 101 -0.41 -11.66 -2.56
N LEU A 102 -0.12 -11.36 -3.83
CA LEU A 102 -0.21 -10.00 -4.34
C LEU A 102 -1.64 -9.46 -4.25
N ARG A 103 -2.62 -10.27 -4.62
CA ARG A 103 -4.02 -9.87 -4.53
C ARG A 103 -4.44 -9.59 -3.08
N SER A 104 -3.96 -10.40 -2.14
CA SER A 104 -4.20 -10.19 -0.71
C SER A 104 -3.68 -8.82 -0.25
N GLN A 105 -2.47 -8.43 -0.69
CA GLN A 105 -1.91 -7.13 -0.34
C GLN A 105 -2.72 -5.98 -0.97
N CYS A 106 -3.13 -6.14 -2.23
CA CYS A 106 -3.98 -5.15 -2.88
C CYS A 106 -5.32 -4.98 -2.15
N LYS A 107 -5.91 -6.06 -1.66
CA LYS A 107 -7.14 -6.00 -0.85
C LYS A 107 -6.92 -5.25 0.45
N LYS A 108 -5.78 -5.43 1.11
CA LYS A 108 -5.43 -4.67 2.31
C LYS A 108 -5.37 -3.18 2.03
N VAL A 109 -4.70 -2.79 0.94
CA VAL A 109 -4.60 -1.39 0.55
C VAL A 109 -5.99 -0.81 0.27
N THR A 110 -6.82 -1.50 -0.51
CA THR A 110 -8.16 -1.01 -0.84
C THR A 110 -9.06 -0.91 0.39
N SER A 111 -8.91 -1.83 1.34
CA SER A 111 -9.64 -1.76 2.61
C SER A 111 -9.25 -0.52 3.41
N ILE A 112 -7.97 -0.20 3.45
CA ILE A 112 -7.48 0.99 4.17
C ILE A 112 -8.04 2.27 3.54
N ILE A 113 -7.87 2.44 2.23
CA ILE A 113 -8.30 3.67 1.55
C ILE A 113 -9.81 3.80 1.50
N GLY A 114 -10.54 2.70 1.57
CA GLY A 114 -12.00 2.72 1.62
C GLY A 114 -12.57 3.06 3.00
N ALA A 115 -11.77 2.90 4.07
CA ALA A 115 -12.20 3.15 5.44
C ALA A 115 -11.96 4.61 5.88
N TYR A 116 -11.11 5.31 5.22
CA TYR A 116 -10.69 6.66 5.55
C TYR A 116 -10.75 7.57 4.34
#